data_aa9548d1e7a2aaf0ff19889fb55a2f86
#
_entry.id   aa9548d1e7a2aaf0ff19889fb55a2f86
#
_cell.length_a   1.000
_cell.length_b   1.000
_cell.length_c   1.000
_cell.angle_alpha   90.00
_cell.angle_beta   90.00
_cell.angle_gamma   90.00
#
_symmetry.space_group_name_H-M   'P 1'
#
loop_
_entity.id
_entity.type
_entity.pdbx_description
1 polymer ?
#
loop_
_entity_poly.entity_id
_entity_poly.type
_entity_poly.pdbx_seq_one_letter_code
_entity_poly.pdbx_strand_id
1 'polypeptide(L)'
;MINHEHKFIFIHIPKSAGHAVEKLLARLFSMKRDEYIGWNDKLDTWEQHLTLSEIKDTKVTDDQFTEYFKFCIVRNPWARVISEIAWRYKARFRSGKIKLEKFLSEKFTTKPGVRRHMIPQYDFLYDKKGNLICDFIGRFENLQDDFKIVCDKIGIPQQQLPHENKSKHKHYTEYYDEETKQIVAEKYAKDIEYFGYEFGE
;
A
#
# COMPACT_ATOMS: atom_id res chain seq x y z
N MET A 1 -6.05 -8.92 -2.32
CA MET A 1 -7.43 -9.52 -2.27
C MET A 1 -7.86 -9.82 -3.69
N ILE A 2 -8.41 -11.01 -3.94
CA ILE A 2 -8.91 -11.42 -5.27
C ILE A 2 -10.38 -11.76 -5.12
N ASN A 3 -11.22 -11.27 -6.02
CA ASN A 3 -12.64 -11.65 -6.10
C ASN A 3 -12.93 -12.16 -7.50
N HIS A 4 -13.30 -13.44 -7.59
CA HIS A 4 -13.54 -14.13 -8.87
C HIS A 4 -14.92 -13.82 -9.46
N GLU A 5 -15.91 -13.51 -8.62
CA GLU A 5 -17.27 -13.15 -9.07
C GLU A 5 -17.28 -11.76 -9.71
N HIS A 6 -16.66 -10.77 -9.06
CA HIS A 6 -16.57 -9.39 -9.55
C HIS A 6 -15.30 -9.14 -10.37
N LYS A 7 -14.50 -10.16 -10.64
CA LYS A 7 -13.32 -10.14 -11.51
C LYS A 7 -12.36 -8.96 -11.20
N PHE A 8 -11.93 -8.84 -9.96
CA PHE A 8 -10.94 -7.83 -9.58
C PHE A 8 -9.81 -8.39 -8.71
N ILE A 9 -8.69 -7.69 -8.76
CA ILE A 9 -7.51 -7.88 -7.91
C ILE A 9 -7.21 -6.55 -7.23
N PHE A 10 -7.33 -6.50 -5.90
CA PHE A 10 -6.88 -5.38 -5.10
C PHE A 10 -5.48 -5.65 -4.53
N ILE A 11 -4.54 -4.78 -4.86
CA ILE A 11 -3.17 -4.82 -4.38
C ILE A 11 -3.06 -3.98 -3.12
N HIS A 12 -2.87 -4.63 -1.97
CA HIS A 12 -2.73 -3.95 -0.70
C HIS A 12 -1.29 -3.47 -0.48
N ILE A 13 -1.00 -2.27 -0.92
CA ILE A 13 0.26 -1.58 -0.59
C ILE A 13 0.23 -1.17 0.89
N PRO A 14 1.24 -1.56 1.69
CA PRO A 14 1.27 -1.23 3.12
C PRO A 14 1.19 0.28 3.39
N LYS A 15 0.37 0.68 4.36
CA LYS A 15 0.20 2.08 4.84
C LYS A 15 -0.50 3.04 3.87
N SER A 16 -1.16 2.51 2.84
CA SER A 16 -1.93 3.27 1.85
C SER A 16 -3.44 2.95 1.93
N ALA A 17 -4.02 2.92 3.13
CA ALA A 17 -5.43 2.63 3.43
C ALA A 17 -5.94 1.23 3.04
N GLY A 18 -5.07 0.30 2.65
CA GLY A 18 -5.48 -1.04 2.19
C GLY A 18 -6.39 -1.79 3.16
N HIS A 19 -6.18 -1.63 4.47
CA HIS A 19 -7.03 -2.26 5.48
C HIS A 19 -8.50 -1.76 5.44
N ALA A 20 -8.71 -0.46 5.21
CA ALA A 20 -10.07 0.10 5.11
C ALA A 20 -10.78 -0.43 3.85
N VAL A 21 -10.05 -0.51 2.74
CA VAL A 21 -10.54 -1.07 1.47
C VAL A 21 -10.89 -2.56 1.63
N GLU A 22 -9.95 -3.37 2.13
CA GLU A 22 -10.17 -4.80 2.35
C GLU A 22 -11.36 -5.08 3.26
N LYS A 23 -11.45 -4.36 4.38
CA LYS A 23 -12.55 -4.55 5.35
C LYS A 23 -13.90 -4.23 4.73
N LEU A 24 -13.98 -3.17 3.92
CA LEU A 24 -15.21 -2.81 3.23
C LEU A 24 -15.58 -3.88 2.18
N LEU A 25 -14.66 -4.24 1.29
CA LEU A 25 -14.90 -5.21 0.24
C LEU A 25 -15.19 -6.61 0.81
N ALA A 26 -14.46 -7.03 1.85
CA ALA A 26 -14.73 -8.31 2.52
C ALA A 26 -16.13 -8.36 3.12
N ARG A 27 -16.62 -7.24 3.70
CA ARG A 27 -18.00 -7.14 4.20
C ARG A 27 -19.03 -7.20 3.08
N LEU A 28 -18.80 -6.47 1.99
CA LEU A 28 -19.72 -6.42 0.86
C LEU A 28 -19.88 -7.78 0.16
N PHE A 29 -18.78 -8.50 0.03
CA PHE A 29 -18.74 -9.79 -0.68
C PHE A 29 -18.76 -11.00 0.26
N SER A 30 -19.03 -10.79 1.56
CA SER A 30 -19.07 -11.85 2.57
C SER A 30 -17.82 -12.74 2.61
N MET A 31 -16.65 -12.15 2.26
CA MET A 31 -15.37 -12.87 2.24
C MET A 31 -14.86 -13.12 3.66
N LYS A 32 -14.41 -14.34 3.92
CA LYS A 32 -13.75 -14.69 5.17
C LYS A 32 -12.31 -14.16 5.18
N ARG A 33 -11.80 -13.91 6.38
CA ARG A 33 -10.47 -13.32 6.55
C ARG A 33 -9.34 -14.18 5.96
N ASP A 34 -9.45 -15.48 6.07
CA ASP A 34 -8.48 -16.45 5.55
C ASP A 34 -8.47 -16.55 4.02
N GLU A 35 -9.46 -15.99 3.35
CA GLU A 35 -9.50 -15.93 1.88
C GLU A 35 -8.59 -14.82 1.29
N TYR A 36 -8.19 -13.84 2.11
CA TYR A 36 -7.36 -12.72 1.63
C TYR A 36 -6.21 -12.33 2.56
N ILE A 37 -6.13 -12.91 3.76
CA ILE A 37 -5.02 -12.74 4.72
C ILE A 37 -4.49 -14.12 5.07
N GLY A 38 -3.25 -14.39 4.70
CA GLY A 38 -2.52 -15.59 5.01
C GLY A 38 -1.03 -15.31 5.10
N TRP A 39 -0.28 -16.26 5.61
CA TRP A 39 1.17 -16.21 5.58
C TRP A 39 1.70 -17.08 4.44
N ASN A 40 2.59 -16.54 3.63
CA ASN A 40 3.23 -17.26 2.54
C ASN A 40 4.68 -17.60 2.92
N ASP A 41 4.92 -18.87 3.28
CA ASP A 41 6.23 -19.34 3.74
C ASP A 41 7.30 -19.22 2.64
N LYS A 42 6.94 -19.43 1.37
CA LYS A 42 7.89 -19.38 0.25
C LYS A 42 8.40 -17.96 -0.01
N LEU A 43 7.55 -16.96 0.18
CA LEU A 43 7.85 -15.55 -0.08
C LEU A 43 8.17 -14.78 1.21
N ASP A 44 8.10 -15.45 2.36
CA ASP A 44 8.31 -14.87 3.71
C ASP A 44 7.55 -13.55 3.91
N THR A 45 6.23 -13.57 3.56
CA THR A 45 5.39 -12.38 3.64
C THR A 45 3.92 -12.73 3.86
N TRP A 46 3.15 -11.74 4.32
CA TRP A 46 1.70 -11.82 4.34
C TRP A 46 1.13 -11.76 2.92
N GLU A 47 0.22 -12.65 2.56
CA GLU A 47 -0.38 -12.74 1.22
C GLU A 47 -1.10 -11.45 0.78
N GLN A 48 -1.65 -10.72 1.73
CA GLN A 48 -2.25 -9.42 1.46
C GLN A 48 -1.26 -8.39 0.88
N HIS A 49 0.05 -8.59 1.08
CA HIS A 49 1.11 -7.69 0.60
C HIS A 49 1.91 -8.27 -0.58
N LEU A 50 1.34 -9.20 -1.33
CA LEU A 50 1.94 -9.68 -2.57
C LEU A 50 1.94 -8.57 -3.64
N THR A 51 3.01 -8.54 -4.43
CA THR A 51 3.07 -7.70 -5.63
C THR A 51 2.19 -8.27 -6.73
N LEU A 52 1.84 -7.48 -7.74
CA LEU A 52 1.07 -7.99 -8.89
C LEU A 52 1.77 -9.12 -9.63
N SER A 53 3.10 -9.05 -9.77
CA SER A 53 3.87 -10.15 -10.38
C SER A 53 3.78 -11.43 -9.55
N GLU A 54 3.91 -11.35 -8.22
CA GLU A 54 3.74 -12.51 -7.33
C GLU A 54 2.31 -13.07 -7.36
N ILE A 55 1.29 -12.21 -7.44
CA ILE A 55 -0.10 -12.63 -7.58
C ILE A 55 -0.30 -13.36 -8.90
N LYS A 56 0.22 -12.81 -10.01
CA LYS A 56 0.19 -13.43 -11.32
C LYS A 56 0.82 -14.83 -11.30
N ASP A 57 2.00 -14.95 -10.70
CA ASP A 57 2.77 -16.19 -10.69
C ASP A 57 2.19 -17.28 -9.76
N THR A 58 1.35 -16.90 -8.76
CA THR A 58 0.99 -17.84 -7.67
C THR A 58 -0.49 -17.95 -7.35
N LYS A 59 -1.33 -17.02 -7.79
CA LYS A 59 -2.72 -16.92 -7.29
C LYS A 59 -3.80 -16.94 -8.38
N VAL A 60 -3.45 -16.63 -9.62
CA VAL A 60 -4.41 -16.53 -10.73
C VAL A 60 -3.83 -17.17 -11.99
N THR A 61 -4.70 -17.55 -12.92
CA THR A 61 -4.29 -17.97 -14.28
C THR A 61 -3.95 -16.74 -15.13
N ASP A 62 -3.26 -16.94 -16.27
CA ASP A 62 -2.97 -15.86 -17.21
C ASP A 62 -4.25 -15.20 -17.75
N ASP A 63 -5.30 -15.99 -18.01
CA ASP A 63 -6.60 -15.49 -18.46
C ASP A 63 -7.26 -14.62 -17.38
N GLN A 64 -7.29 -15.09 -16.12
CA GLN A 64 -7.80 -14.32 -14.99
C GLN A 64 -7.00 -13.04 -14.78
N PHE A 65 -5.67 -13.10 -14.87
CA PHE A 65 -4.83 -11.90 -14.72
C PHE A 65 -5.11 -10.86 -15.81
N THR A 66 -5.36 -11.32 -17.03
CA THR A 66 -5.66 -10.44 -18.17
C THR A 66 -7.06 -9.82 -18.03
N GLU A 67 -8.05 -10.63 -17.63
CA GLU A 67 -9.46 -10.23 -17.58
C GLU A 67 -9.78 -9.36 -16.35
N TYR A 68 -9.17 -9.67 -15.20
CA TYR A 68 -9.55 -9.02 -13.94
C TYR A 68 -9.05 -7.58 -13.86
N PHE A 69 -9.91 -6.69 -13.34
CA PHE A 69 -9.58 -5.31 -13.06
C PHE A 69 -8.62 -5.22 -11.86
N LYS A 70 -7.40 -4.73 -12.10
CA LYS A 70 -6.33 -4.61 -11.11
C LYS A 70 -6.23 -3.19 -10.59
N PHE A 71 -6.37 -3.00 -9.27
CA PHE A 71 -6.28 -1.68 -8.68
C PHE A 71 -5.55 -1.66 -7.34
N CYS A 72 -5.01 -0.50 -7.01
CA CYS A 72 -4.35 -0.23 -5.74
C CYS A 72 -4.62 1.20 -5.27
N ILE A 73 -4.18 1.49 -4.05
CA ILE A 73 -4.07 2.85 -3.52
C ILE A 73 -2.61 3.11 -3.19
N VAL A 74 -2.04 4.18 -3.73
CA VAL A 74 -0.70 4.68 -3.38
C VAL A 74 -0.81 5.86 -2.43
N ARG A 75 0.29 6.21 -1.79
CA ARG A 75 0.36 7.32 -0.83
C ARG A 75 1.67 8.08 -1.01
N ASN A 76 1.66 9.38 -0.69
CA ASN A 76 2.87 10.18 -0.61
C ASN A 76 3.97 9.43 0.17
N PRO A 77 5.17 9.19 -0.41
CA PRO A 77 6.20 8.34 0.18
C PRO A 77 6.65 8.79 1.57
N TRP A 78 6.81 10.08 1.78
CA TRP A 78 7.19 10.63 3.09
C TRP A 78 6.08 10.44 4.13
N ALA A 79 4.83 10.68 3.76
CA ALA A 79 3.69 10.42 4.63
C ALA A 79 3.54 8.91 4.94
N ARG A 80 3.85 8.02 3.98
CA ARG A 80 3.83 6.57 4.14
C ARG A 80 4.86 6.09 5.16
N VAL A 81 6.09 6.63 5.11
CA VAL A 81 7.15 6.32 6.10
C VAL A 81 6.73 6.72 7.51
N ILE A 82 6.21 7.93 7.70
CA ILE A 82 5.73 8.37 9.03
C ILE A 82 4.58 7.49 9.51
N SER A 83 3.66 7.10 8.62
CA SER A 83 2.57 6.17 8.95
C SER A 83 3.08 4.80 9.42
N GLU A 84 4.14 4.28 8.82
CA GLU A 84 4.76 3.02 9.23
C GLU A 84 5.40 3.13 10.61
N ILE A 85 6.14 4.19 10.87
CA ILE A 85 6.78 4.44 12.18
C ILE A 85 5.71 4.60 13.27
N ALA A 86 4.70 5.42 13.00
CA ALA A 86 3.61 5.66 13.94
C ALA A 86 2.82 4.38 14.28
N TRP A 87 2.63 3.50 13.32
CA TRP A 87 1.97 2.21 13.53
C TRP A 87 2.83 1.22 14.30
N ARG A 88 4.09 1.07 13.92
CA ARG A 88 5.01 0.07 14.48
C ARG A 88 5.48 0.40 15.89
N TYR A 89 5.71 1.68 16.17
CA TYR A 89 6.34 2.15 17.40
C TYR A 89 5.45 3.08 18.23
N LYS A 90 4.15 2.93 18.15
CA LYS A 90 3.10 3.79 18.75
C LYS A 90 3.53 4.63 19.97
N ALA A 91 3.96 3.99 21.06
CA ALA A 91 4.31 4.67 22.30
C ALA A 91 5.62 5.48 22.18
N ARG A 92 6.64 4.90 21.53
CA ARG A 92 7.95 5.57 21.34
C ARG A 92 7.87 6.73 20.36
N PHE A 93 7.06 6.59 19.32
CA PHE A 93 6.83 7.66 18.35
C PHE A 93 6.12 8.84 19.01
N ARG A 94 5.04 8.59 19.76
CA ARG A 94 4.30 9.63 20.50
C ARG A 94 5.15 10.36 21.55
N SER A 95 6.09 9.69 22.17
CA SER A 95 7.00 10.28 23.18
C SER A 95 8.22 10.98 22.58
N GLY A 96 8.34 11.06 21.25
CA GLY A 96 9.51 11.64 20.56
C GLY A 96 10.81 10.83 20.72
N LYS A 97 10.73 9.59 21.24
CA LYS A 97 11.91 8.73 21.48
C LYS A 97 12.45 8.02 20.25
N ILE A 98 11.76 8.14 19.09
CA ILE A 98 12.25 7.61 17.83
C ILE A 98 12.73 8.76 16.97
N LYS A 99 14.03 8.73 16.67
CA LYS A 99 14.62 9.59 15.68
C LYS A 99 14.41 8.97 14.29
N LEU A 100 13.95 9.77 13.35
CA LEU A 100 13.66 9.35 11.97
C LEU A 100 14.93 8.82 11.29
N GLU A 101 16.06 9.51 11.44
CA GLU A 101 17.37 9.10 10.93
C GLU A 101 17.73 7.65 11.33
N LYS A 102 17.57 7.34 12.63
CA LYS A 102 17.85 6.00 13.15
C LYS A 102 16.92 4.96 12.56
N PHE A 103 15.65 5.28 12.36
CA PHE A 103 14.72 4.38 11.69
C PHE A 103 15.13 4.13 10.23
N LEU A 104 15.46 5.20 9.51
CA LEU A 104 15.85 5.10 8.11
C LEU A 104 17.15 4.30 7.93
N SER A 105 18.17 4.53 8.77
CA SER A 105 19.44 3.81 8.70
C SER A 105 19.31 2.30 9.05
N GLU A 106 18.49 1.95 10.07
CA GLU A 106 18.39 0.57 10.55
C GLU A 106 17.38 -0.28 9.76
N LYS A 107 16.31 0.32 9.24
CA LYS A 107 15.11 -0.42 8.80
C LYS A 107 14.91 -0.50 7.29
N PHE A 108 15.61 0.27 6.52
CA PHE A 108 15.58 0.06 5.06
C PHE A 108 16.22 -1.26 4.62
N THR A 109 16.86 -1.98 5.53
CA THR A 109 17.81 -3.05 5.16
C THR A 109 17.57 -4.46 5.70
N THR A 110 16.82 -4.74 6.78
CA THR A 110 17.16 -6.00 7.48
C THR A 110 16.11 -7.02 7.87
N LYS A 111 14.81 -6.74 8.03
CA LYS A 111 13.87 -7.78 8.45
C LYS A 111 12.79 -8.07 7.39
N PRO A 112 12.57 -9.36 6.98
CA PRO A 112 11.66 -9.70 5.89
C PRO A 112 10.28 -9.07 5.99
N GLY A 113 9.56 -9.25 7.08
CA GLY A 113 8.23 -8.65 7.27
C GLY A 113 8.24 -7.12 7.39
N VAL A 114 9.37 -6.49 7.80
CA VAL A 114 9.56 -5.03 7.77
C VAL A 114 9.92 -4.58 6.37
N ARG A 115 10.77 -5.35 5.70
CA ARG A 115 11.23 -5.05 4.34
C ARG A 115 10.05 -4.89 3.38
N ARG A 116 9.05 -5.77 3.43
CA ARG A 116 7.85 -5.69 2.57
C ARG A 116 7.08 -4.38 2.75
N HIS A 117 6.96 -3.87 3.97
CA HIS A 117 6.34 -2.59 4.23
C HIS A 117 7.12 -1.37 3.71
N MET A 118 8.42 -1.54 3.44
CA MET A 118 9.34 -0.47 3.08
C MET A 118 9.83 -0.53 1.62
N ILE A 119 9.39 -1.51 0.82
CA ILE A 119 9.69 -1.51 -0.61
C ILE A 119 8.94 -0.35 -1.30
N PRO A 120 9.46 0.18 -2.42
CA PRO A 120 8.77 1.16 -3.24
C PRO A 120 7.38 0.68 -3.65
N GLN A 121 6.43 1.57 -3.73
CA GLN A 121 5.07 1.27 -4.20
C GLN A 121 5.09 0.87 -5.68
N TYR A 122 5.99 1.47 -6.44
CA TYR A 122 6.32 1.09 -7.80
C TYR A 122 6.51 -0.43 -7.95
N ASP A 123 7.29 -1.06 -7.06
CA ASP A 123 7.61 -2.49 -7.14
C ASP A 123 6.39 -3.41 -6.95
N PHE A 124 5.29 -2.90 -6.41
CA PHE A 124 4.03 -3.66 -6.32
C PHE A 124 3.29 -3.74 -7.66
N LEU A 125 3.49 -2.79 -8.56
CA LEU A 125 2.61 -2.50 -9.69
C LEU A 125 3.26 -2.73 -11.06
N TYR A 126 4.58 -2.81 -11.08
CA TYR A 126 5.37 -2.97 -12.31
C TYR A 126 6.00 -4.35 -12.40
N ASP A 127 6.08 -4.88 -13.60
CA ASP A 127 6.78 -6.13 -13.87
C ASP A 127 8.31 -5.95 -13.89
N LYS A 128 9.04 -7.07 -14.02
CA LYS A 128 10.52 -7.07 -14.07
C LYS A 128 11.08 -6.33 -15.31
N LYS A 129 10.25 -6.09 -16.32
CA LYS A 129 10.63 -5.35 -17.54
C LYS A 129 10.31 -3.85 -17.41
N GLY A 130 9.70 -3.42 -16.31
CA GLY A 130 9.30 -2.04 -16.08
C GLY A 130 7.97 -1.66 -16.74
N ASN A 131 7.12 -2.62 -17.09
CA ASN A 131 5.78 -2.34 -17.59
C ASN A 131 4.80 -2.22 -16.42
N LEU A 132 3.95 -1.21 -16.47
CA LEU A 132 2.82 -1.10 -15.55
C LEU A 132 1.81 -2.23 -15.85
N ILE A 133 1.49 -3.01 -14.82
CA ILE A 133 0.54 -4.13 -14.91
C ILE A 133 -0.69 -3.94 -14.02
N CYS A 134 -0.93 -2.72 -13.56
CA CYS A 134 -2.09 -2.29 -12.78
C CYS A 134 -2.99 -1.41 -13.63
N ASP A 135 -4.32 -1.61 -13.58
CA ASP A 135 -5.27 -0.89 -14.44
C ASP A 135 -5.72 0.45 -13.83
N PHE A 136 -5.71 0.56 -12.47
CA PHE A 136 -6.08 1.80 -11.78
C PHE A 136 -5.25 2.00 -10.52
N ILE A 137 -4.72 3.22 -10.37
CA ILE A 137 -3.92 3.64 -9.24
C ILE A 137 -4.63 4.83 -8.58
N GLY A 138 -5.31 4.57 -7.46
CA GLY A 138 -5.90 5.61 -6.64
C GLY A 138 -4.88 6.20 -5.65
N ARG A 139 -5.15 7.41 -5.15
CA ARG A 139 -4.30 8.12 -4.19
C ARG A 139 -4.93 8.14 -2.81
N PHE A 140 -4.14 7.91 -1.77
CA PHE A 140 -4.58 8.04 -0.39
C PHE A 140 -5.12 9.45 -0.08
N GLU A 141 -4.52 10.44 -0.67
CA GLU A 141 -4.83 11.86 -0.54
C GLU A 141 -6.21 12.20 -1.14
N ASN A 142 -6.67 11.41 -2.12
CA ASN A 142 -7.99 11.53 -2.77
C ASN A 142 -8.84 10.25 -2.62
N LEU A 143 -8.62 9.52 -1.51
CA LEU A 143 -9.06 8.14 -1.31
C LEU A 143 -10.55 7.90 -1.59
N GLN A 144 -11.42 8.79 -1.12
CA GLN A 144 -12.86 8.55 -1.25
C GLN A 144 -13.34 8.72 -2.70
N ASP A 145 -12.82 9.71 -3.42
CA ASP A 145 -13.24 9.96 -4.81
C ASP A 145 -12.64 8.91 -5.75
N ASP A 146 -11.38 8.54 -5.53
CA ASP A 146 -10.76 7.45 -6.29
C ASP A 146 -11.45 6.11 -6.03
N PHE A 147 -11.93 5.87 -4.81
CA PHE A 147 -12.66 4.65 -4.51
C PHE A 147 -14.06 4.60 -5.15
N LYS A 148 -14.69 5.73 -5.42
CA LYS A 148 -15.92 5.78 -6.24
C LYS A 148 -15.69 5.24 -7.65
N ILE A 149 -14.55 5.62 -8.26
CA ILE A 149 -14.16 5.09 -9.58
C ILE A 149 -13.98 3.57 -9.52
N VAL A 150 -13.36 3.06 -8.46
CA VAL A 150 -13.24 1.61 -8.23
C VAL A 150 -14.62 0.95 -8.14
N CYS A 151 -15.55 1.51 -7.36
CA CYS A 151 -16.90 0.97 -7.23
C CYS A 151 -17.59 0.85 -8.60
N ASP A 152 -17.50 1.89 -9.42
CA ASP A 152 -18.09 1.89 -10.78
C ASP A 152 -17.44 0.82 -11.67
N LYS A 153 -16.11 0.64 -11.57
CA LYS A 153 -15.37 -0.36 -12.35
C LYS A 153 -15.67 -1.81 -11.97
N ILE A 154 -15.89 -2.09 -10.69
CA ILE A 154 -16.22 -3.45 -10.23
C ILE A 154 -17.73 -3.71 -10.15
N GLY A 155 -18.55 -2.74 -10.60
CA GLY A 155 -19.99 -2.91 -10.74
C GLY A 155 -20.76 -2.94 -9.42
N ILE A 156 -20.34 -2.15 -8.40
CA ILE A 156 -21.04 -2.05 -7.12
C ILE A 156 -21.54 -0.62 -6.88
N PRO A 157 -22.62 -0.44 -6.09
CA PRO A 157 -23.02 0.89 -5.64
C PRO A 157 -21.88 1.62 -4.93
N GLN A 158 -21.79 2.93 -5.11
CA GLN A 158 -20.77 3.74 -4.46
C GLN A 158 -20.81 3.57 -2.93
N GLN A 159 -19.63 3.38 -2.35
CA GLN A 159 -19.44 3.10 -0.93
C GLN A 159 -18.62 4.19 -0.24
N GLN A 160 -18.93 4.42 1.03
CA GLN A 160 -18.08 5.23 1.91
C GLN A 160 -17.04 4.33 2.59
N LEU A 161 -15.77 4.64 2.42
CA LEU A 161 -14.70 3.94 3.15
C LEU A 161 -14.75 4.33 4.64
N PRO A 162 -14.60 3.35 5.54
CA PRO A 162 -14.57 3.64 6.96
C PRO A 162 -13.35 4.50 7.31
N HIS A 163 -13.55 5.56 8.08
CA HIS A 163 -12.45 6.37 8.64
C HIS A 163 -11.71 5.59 9.74
N GLU A 164 -10.99 4.55 9.35
CA GLU A 164 -10.21 3.72 10.28
C GLU A 164 -8.76 4.20 10.39
N ASN A 165 -8.22 4.07 11.60
CA ASN A 165 -6.80 4.29 11.90
C ASN A 165 -6.26 5.70 11.62
N LYS A 166 -7.05 6.75 11.84
CA LYS A 166 -6.51 8.11 11.85
C LYS A 166 -5.43 8.18 12.94
N SER A 167 -4.17 8.03 12.54
CA SER A 167 -3.05 8.14 13.47
C SER A 167 -3.02 9.55 14.04
N LYS A 168 -3.08 9.66 15.36
CA LYS A 168 -2.97 10.95 16.06
C LYS A 168 -1.50 11.41 16.04
N HIS A 169 -1.04 11.90 14.91
CA HIS A 169 0.27 12.53 14.74
C HIS A 169 0.11 13.86 14.02
N LYS A 170 1.11 14.71 14.14
CA LYS A 170 1.24 15.95 13.40
C LYS A 170 1.32 15.71 11.90
N HIS A 171 1.26 16.76 11.09
CA HIS A 171 1.51 16.62 9.67
C HIS A 171 2.89 16.00 9.43
N TYR A 172 3.03 15.13 8.43
CA TYR A 172 4.25 14.36 8.25
C TYR A 172 5.49 15.22 8.03
N THR A 173 5.34 16.38 7.42
CA THR A 173 6.44 17.33 7.16
C THR A 173 7.14 17.81 8.43
N GLU A 174 6.47 17.82 9.58
CA GLU A 174 7.04 18.25 10.85
C GLU A 174 8.05 17.25 11.46
N TYR A 175 8.21 16.08 10.85
CA TYR A 175 9.12 15.03 11.31
C TYR A 175 10.42 14.97 10.51
N TYR A 176 10.51 15.71 9.41
CA TYR A 176 11.63 15.69 8.48
C TYR A 176 12.52 16.91 8.63
N ASP A 177 13.81 16.69 8.54
CA ASP A 177 14.82 17.67 8.15
C ASP A 177 15.25 17.42 6.70
N GLU A 178 16.16 18.24 6.17
CA GLU A 178 16.59 18.12 4.77
C GLU A 178 17.31 16.80 4.49
N GLU A 179 18.09 16.28 5.44
CA GLU A 179 18.80 15.01 5.29
C GLU A 179 17.82 13.83 5.21
N THR A 180 16.91 13.70 6.16
CA THR A 180 15.93 12.61 6.19
C THR A 180 14.93 12.70 5.06
N LYS A 181 14.57 13.91 4.62
CA LYS A 181 13.76 14.14 3.43
C LYS A 181 14.44 13.60 2.18
N GLN A 182 15.75 13.87 2.03
CA GLN A 182 16.54 13.40 0.89
C GLN A 182 16.70 11.87 0.90
N ILE A 183 16.98 11.25 2.04
CA ILE A 183 17.08 9.79 2.18
C ILE A 183 15.78 9.10 1.68
N VAL A 184 14.62 9.64 2.04
CA VAL A 184 13.34 9.09 1.59
C VAL A 184 13.12 9.36 0.10
N ALA A 185 13.49 10.56 -0.40
CA ALA A 185 13.40 10.88 -1.82
C ALA A 185 14.22 9.91 -2.69
N GLU A 186 15.44 9.63 -2.30
CA GLU A 186 16.32 8.68 -3.00
C GLU A 186 15.76 7.26 -2.98
N LYS A 187 15.31 6.80 -1.80
CA LYS A 187 14.75 5.46 -1.63
C LYS A 187 13.51 5.23 -2.47
N TYR A 188 12.67 6.23 -2.60
CA TYR A 188 11.38 6.15 -3.29
C TYR A 188 11.34 7.02 -4.57
N ALA A 189 12.50 7.21 -5.22
CA ALA A 189 12.61 8.03 -6.43
C ALA A 189 11.62 7.61 -7.52
N LYS A 190 11.43 6.30 -7.74
CA LYS A 190 10.43 5.79 -8.67
C LYS A 190 9.00 6.12 -8.26
N ASP A 191 8.65 6.01 -6.98
CA ASP A 191 7.31 6.37 -6.50
C ASP A 191 7.03 7.86 -6.77
N ILE A 192 8.03 8.72 -6.53
CA ILE A 192 7.96 10.16 -6.76
C ILE A 192 7.79 10.46 -8.25
N GLU A 193 8.65 9.88 -9.09
CA GLU A 193 8.64 10.10 -10.55
C GLU A 193 7.34 9.60 -11.20
N TYR A 194 6.96 8.35 -10.94
CA TYR A 194 5.84 7.72 -11.65
C TYR A 194 4.46 8.11 -11.10
N PHE A 195 4.38 8.44 -9.80
CA PHE A 195 3.09 8.87 -9.21
C PHE A 195 3.00 10.38 -9.01
N GLY A 196 4.04 11.14 -9.38
CA GLY A 196 4.04 12.61 -9.36
C GLY A 196 3.87 13.19 -7.95
N TYR A 197 4.54 12.63 -6.93
CA TYR A 197 4.48 13.13 -5.57
C TYR A 197 5.50 14.22 -5.29
N GLU A 198 5.08 15.24 -4.54
CA GLU A 198 5.98 16.26 -3.99
C GLU A 198 5.96 16.24 -2.46
N PHE A 199 7.04 16.75 -1.84
CA PHE A 199 7.10 16.89 -0.40
C PHE A 199 6.25 18.07 0.04
N GLY A 200 5.28 17.83 0.93
CA GLY A 200 4.38 18.87 1.45
C GLY A 200 2.93 18.76 0.94
N GLU A 201 2.69 17.92 -0.05
CA GLU A 201 1.32 17.62 -0.51
C GLU A 201 0.46 16.92 0.55
#